data_5356dda133273feeb411581bf39f35ae
#
_entry.id   5356dda133273feeb411581bf39f35ae
#
_cell.length_a   1.000
_cell.length_b   1.000
_cell.length_c   1.000
_cell.angle_alpha   90.00
_cell.angle_beta   90.00
_cell.angle_gamma   90.00
#
_symmetry.space_group_name_H-M   'P 1'
#
loop_
_entity.id
_entity.type
_entity.pdbx_description
1 polymer ?
#
loop_
_entity_poly.entity_id
_entity_poly.type
_entity_poly.pdbx_seq_one_letter_code
_entity_poly.pdbx_strand_id
1 'polypeptide(L)'
;MRFIAKQELFDEGTLPKRAFTRLLRAFGQLSVDRRPGQSAQEAMDNSLAVLQSGEVFGIFPEGTRSPDGRLYKGQTGLAWLALTTGAPVVPVALAGTERILPPGRKVPRFNRVALRIGEPVDLSAWEGQAHKARPRRAATDAIMAAIAKLSGQEQVPRFAATVKAELDQQ
;
A
#
# COMPACT_ATOMS: atom_id res chain seq x y z
N MET A 1 -0.29 13.56 -5.92
CA MET A 1 -0.04 12.21 -5.38
C MET A 1 -1.29 11.71 -4.69
N ARG A 2 -1.80 10.53 -5.05
CA ARG A 2 -3.02 9.96 -4.50
C ARG A 2 -2.73 8.64 -3.79
N PHE A 3 -3.43 8.38 -2.69
CA PHE A 3 -3.34 7.13 -1.92
C PHE A 3 -4.72 6.50 -1.75
N ILE A 4 -4.79 5.18 -1.69
CA ILE A 4 -6.02 4.48 -1.33
C ILE A 4 -6.16 4.47 0.19
N ALA A 5 -7.32 4.93 0.70
CA ALA A 5 -7.69 4.85 2.09
C ALA A 5 -9.03 4.11 2.28
N LYS A 6 -9.23 3.54 3.47
CA LYS A 6 -10.49 2.87 3.84
C LYS A 6 -11.66 3.85 3.82
N GLN A 7 -12.79 3.45 3.24
CA GLN A 7 -14.03 4.22 3.22
C GLN A 7 -14.52 4.60 4.63
N GLU A 8 -14.33 3.73 5.62
CA GLU A 8 -14.69 4.00 7.03
C GLU A 8 -14.04 5.28 7.60
N LEU A 9 -12.91 5.74 7.01
CA LEU A 9 -12.26 7.00 7.36
C LEU A 9 -12.99 8.22 6.78
N PHE A 10 -13.89 8.01 5.81
CA PHE A 10 -14.68 9.05 5.15
C PHE A 10 -16.12 9.11 5.63
N ASP A 11 -16.53 8.24 6.56
CA ASP A 11 -17.88 8.25 7.14
C ASP A 11 -18.14 9.52 7.96
N GLU A 12 -19.13 10.29 7.52
CA GLU A 12 -19.46 11.63 8.03
C GLU A 12 -20.32 11.58 9.31
N GLY A 13 -19.86 10.90 10.39
CA GLY A 13 -20.67 10.71 11.60
C GLY A 13 -20.71 11.87 12.60
N THR A 14 -19.65 12.68 12.74
CA THR A 14 -19.56 13.79 13.73
C THR A 14 -18.73 14.97 13.18
N LEU A 15 -18.97 16.19 13.71
CA LEU A 15 -18.25 17.40 13.27
C LEU A 15 -16.72 17.25 13.18
N PRO A 16 -16.01 16.68 14.17
CA PRO A 16 -14.56 16.46 14.05
C PRO A 16 -14.20 15.43 12.97
N LYS A 17 -15.04 14.43 12.71
CA LYS A 17 -14.84 13.48 11.61
C LYS A 17 -14.99 14.13 10.24
N ARG A 18 -15.96 15.04 10.07
CA ARG A 18 -16.16 15.79 8.81
C ARG A 18 -14.95 16.68 8.46
N ALA A 19 -14.36 17.35 9.44
CA ALA A 19 -13.15 18.13 9.26
C ALA A 19 -11.96 17.22 8.85
N PHE A 20 -11.81 16.07 9.51
CA PHE A 20 -10.79 15.08 9.19
C PHE A 20 -10.98 14.47 7.78
N THR A 21 -12.21 14.15 7.40
CA THR A 21 -12.55 13.66 6.04
C THR A 21 -12.22 14.70 4.96
N ARG A 22 -12.51 16.00 5.21
CA ARG A 22 -12.11 17.08 4.30
C ARG A 22 -10.59 17.18 4.17
N LEU A 23 -9.87 17.03 5.27
CA LEU A 23 -8.41 17.02 5.29
C LEU A 23 -7.86 15.84 4.47
N LEU A 24 -8.39 14.63 4.66
CA LEU A 24 -7.99 13.44 3.88
C LEU A 24 -8.22 13.62 2.38
N ARG A 25 -9.38 14.20 1.99
CA ARG A 25 -9.68 14.52 0.58
C ARG A 25 -8.73 15.57 0.02
N ALA A 26 -8.38 16.60 0.80
CA ALA A 26 -7.41 17.62 0.40
C ALA A 26 -6.00 17.04 0.16
N PHE A 27 -5.63 15.97 0.88
CA PHE A 27 -4.40 15.21 0.64
C PHE A 27 -4.51 14.17 -0.49
N GLY A 28 -5.58 14.22 -1.31
CA GLY A 28 -5.71 13.37 -2.50
C GLY A 28 -5.96 11.90 -2.19
N GLN A 29 -6.50 11.56 -1.01
CA GLN A 29 -6.82 10.18 -0.69
C GLN A 29 -8.08 9.73 -1.42
N LEU A 30 -8.00 8.57 -2.09
CA LEU A 30 -9.12 7.90 -2.75
C LEU A 30 -9.83 6.98 -1.74
N SER A 31 -11.13 7.20 -1.57
CA SER A 31 -11.98 6.28 -0.79
C SER A 31 -12.21 5.00 -1.59
N VAL A 32 -11.99 3.84 -0.95
CA VAL A 32 -12.33 2.54 -1.53
C VAL A 32 -13.25 1.80 -0.58
N ASP A 33 -14.43 1.42 -1.09
CA ASP A 33 -15.36 0.51 -0.41
C ASP A 33 -14.77 -0.91 -0.39
N ARG A 34 -14.63 -1.50 0.79
CA ARG A 34 -14.06 -2.85 0.96
C ARG A 34 -15.12 -3.92 1.13
N ARG A 35 -16.24 -3.81 0.43
CA ARG A 35 -17.16 -4.95 0.36
C ARG A 35 -16.48 -6.13 -0.33
N PRO A 36 -16.60 -7.36 0.18
CA PRO A 36 -15.92 -8.53 -0.39
C PRO A 36 -16.26 -8.71 -1.88
N GLY A 37 -15.23 -8.79 -2.72
CA GLY A 37 -15.34 -9.11 -4.14
C GLY A 37 -15.38 -7.93 -5.12
N GLN A 38 -16.07 -6.82 -4.84
CA GLN A 38 -16.15 -5.65 -5.74
C GLN A 38 -15.03 -4.63 -5.50
N SER A 39 -14.66 -4.44 -4.27
CA SER A 39 -13.75 -3.36 -3.85
C SER A 39 -12.31 -3.49 -4.35
N ALA A 40 -11.82 -4.71 -4.59
CA ALA A 40 -10.46 -4.90 -5.08
C ALA A 40 -10.33 -4.49 -6.56
N GLN A 41 -11.33 -4.85 -7.38
CA GLN A 41 -11.35 -4.47 -8.80
C GLN A 41 -11.54 -2.97 -8.98
N GLU A 42 -12.51 -2.36 -8.29
CA GLU A 42 -12.73 -0.91 -8.31
C GLU A 42 -11.49 -0.13 -7.85
N ALA A 43 -10.78 -0.64 -6.83
CA ALA A 43 -9.53 -0.04 -6.38
C ALA A 43 -8.45 -0.10 -7.47
N MET A 44 -8.35 -1.21 -8.19
CA MET A 44 -7.40 -1.37 -9.30
C MET A 44 -7.76 -0.46 -10.48
N ASP A 45 -9.03 -0.36 -10.85
CA ASP A 45 -9.52 0.47 -11.95
C ASP A 45 -9.30 1.97 -11.64
N ASN A 46 -9.59 2.40 -10.42
CA ASN A 46 -9.32 3.75 -9.95
C ASN A 46 -7.80 4.07 -9.95
N SER A 47 -6.97 3.12 -9.53
CA SER A 47 -5.52 3.28 -9.54
C SER A 47 -4.97 3.38 -10.96
N LEU A 48 -5.51 2.59 -11.88
CA LEU A 48 -5.17 2.63 -13.30
C LEU A 48 -5.52 3.99 -13.90
N ALA A 49 -6.72 4.52 -13.64
CA ALA A 49 -7.15 5.83 -14.11
C ALA A 49 -6.24 6.96 -13.61
N VAL A 50 -5.80 6.91 -12.34
CA VAL A 50 -4.86 7.88 -11.77
C VAL A 50 -3.52 7.85 -12.49
N LEU A 51 -2.97 6.66 -12.74
CA LEU A 51 -1.68 6.53 -13.44
C LEU A 51 -1.78 6.95 -14.91
N GLN A 52 -2.89 6.61 -15.59
CA GLN A 52 -3.15 7.02 -16.97
C GLN A 52 -3.33 8.55 -17.12
N SER A 53 -3.79 9.24 -16.08
CA SER A 53 -3.84 10.71 -16.07
C SER A 53 -2.48 11.37 -15.80
N GLY A 54 -1.38 10.60 -15.68
CA GLY A 54 -0.04 11.10 -15.40
C GLY A 54 0.18 11.52 -13.94
N GLU A 55 -0.76 11.17 -13.05
CA GLU A 55 -0.63 11.47 -11.63
C GLU A 55 0.20 10.40 -10.89
N VAL A 56 0.83 10.81 -9.79
CA VAL A 56 1.56 9.90 -8.90
C VAL A 56 0.58 9.15 -7.98
N PHE A 57 0.72 7.84 -7.95
CA PHE A 57 -0.09 6.95 -7.12
C PHE A 57 0.76 6.26 -6.05
N GLY A 58 0.34 6.36 -4.78
CA GLY A 58 0.99 5.69 -3.65
C GLY A 58 0.23 4.43 -3.22
N ILE A 59 0.94 3.32 -3.07
CA ILE A 59 0.37 2.03 -2.66
C ILE A 59 1.24 1.34 -1.61
N PHE A 60 0.60 0.74 -0.61
CA PHE A 60 1.25 -0.16 0.33
C PHE A 60 1.14 -1.59 -0.20
N PRO A 61 2.25 -2.21 -0.62
CA PRO A 61 2.19 -3.46 -1.37
C PRO A 61 1.67 -4.65 -0.56
N GLU A 62 1.80 -4.63 0.76
CA GLU A 62 1.28 -5.68 1.65
C GLU A 62 -0.26 -5.68 1.75
N GLY A 63 -0.93 -4.59 1.38
CA GLY A 63 -2.39 -4.43 1.42
C GLY A 63 -2.98 -4.27 2.84
N THR A 64 -2.20 -4.47 3.88
CA THR A 64 -2.56 -4.25 5.29
C THR A 64 -1.34 -3.83 6.10
N ARG A 65 -1.55 -3.37 7.34
CA ARG A 65 -0.44 -3.07 8.25
C ARG A 65 0.23 -4.35 8.72
N SER A 66 1.55 -4.33 8.82
CA SER A 66 2.32 -5.41 9.45
C SER A 66 1.86 -5.62 10.90
N PRO A 67 1.67 -6.87 11.36
CA PRO A 67 1.31 -7.15 12.74
C PRO A 67 2.46 -6.95 13.73
N ASP A 68 3.71 -7.10 13.29
CA ASP A 68 4.91 -7.18 14.13
C ASP A 68 6.09 -6.31 13.66
N GLY A 69 5.86 -5.49 12.62
CA GLY A 69 6.87 -4.59 12.07
C GLY A 69 7.80 -5.22 11.04
N ARG A 70 7.67 -6.50 10.72
CA ARG A 70 8.37 -7.16 9.61
C ARG A 70 7.73 -6.82 8.27
N LEU A 71 8.46 -7.04 7.17
CA LEU A 71 7.97 -6.82 5.81
C LEU A 71 7.41 -8.12 5.24
N TYR A 72 6.12 -8.14 5.00
CA TYR A 72 5.39 -9.30 4.50
C TYR A 72 5.31 -9.33 2.98
N LYS A 73 4.89 -10.48 2.44
CA LYS A 73 4.74 -10.70 1.00
C LYS A 73 3.77 -9.70 0.38
N GLY A 74 4.22 -9.02 -0.68
CA GLY A 74 3.42 -8.03 -1.41
C GLY A 74 2.32 -8.67 -2.26
N GLN A 75 1.22 -7.95 -2.46
CA GLN A 75 0.14 -8.28 -3.38
C GLN A 75 0.54 -7.97 -4.82
N THR A 76 0.15 -8.81 -5.78
CA THR A 76 0.58 -8.69 -7.18
C THR A 76 -0.12 -7.56 -7.97
N GLY A 77 -1.09 -6.89 -7.38
CA GLY A 77 -1.78 -5.75 -7.99
C GLY A 77 -0.85 -4.58 -8.31
N LEU A 78 0.14 -4.32 -7.45
CA LEU A 78 1.17 -3.30 -7.70
C LEU A 78 1.94 -3.58 -9.01
N ALA A 79 2.44 -4.81 -9.18
CA ALA A 79 3.17 -5.19 -10.39
C ALA A 79 2.25 -5.18 -11.62
N TRP A 80 0.98 -5.58 -11.47
CA TRP A 80 0.03 -5.48 -12.57
C TRP A 80 -0.16 -4.02 -13.03
N LEU A 81 -0.34 -3.08 -12.11
CA LEU A 81 -0.45 -1.65 -12.42
C LEU A 81 0.81 -1.16 -13.16
N ALA A 82 1.99 -1.41 -12.60
CA ALA A 82 3.26 -0.95 -13.17
C ALA A 82 3.49 -1.52 -14.57
N LEU A 83 3.31 -2.83 -14.76
CA LEU A 83 3.52 -3.50 -16.04
C LEU A 83 2.44 -3.17 -17.09
N THR A 84 1.24 -2.74 -16.66
CA THR A 84 0.16 -2.32 -17.57
C THR A 84 0.35 -0.89 -18.04
N THR A 85 0.81 0.00 -17.16
CA THR A 85 0.93 1.44 -17.45
C THR A 85 2.33 1.85 -17.90
N GLY A 86 3.35 1.03 -17.66
CA GLY A 86 4.75 1.41 -17.82
C GLY A 86 5.24 2.46 -16.80
N ALA A 87 4.43 2.77 -15.77
CA ALA A 87 4.78 3.76 -14.78
C ALA A 87 6.00 3.30 -13.94
N PRO A 88 7.00 4.18 -13.73
CA PRO A 88 8.16 3.84 -12.92
C PRO A 88 7.75 3.59 -11.46
N VAL A 89 8.32 2.55 -10.85
CA VAL A 89 8.06 2.17 -9.46
C VAL A 89 9.21 2.64 -8.59
N VAL A 90 8.95 3.62 -7.75
CA VAL A 90 9.93 4.15 -6.77
C VAL A 90 9.66 3.53 -5.41
N PRO A 91 10.58 2.72 -4.85
CA PRO A 91 10.41 2.13 -3.54
C PRO A 91 10.61 3.19 -2.46
N VAL A 92 9.72 3.17 -1.46
CA VAL A 92 9.75 4.10 -0.32
C VAL A 92 9.65 3.31 0.97
N ALA A 93 10.55 3.56 1.91
CA ALA A 93 10.50 3.00 3.25
C ALA A 93 10.15 4.07 4.29
N LEU A 94 9.26 3.72 5.22
CA LEU A 94 8.85 4.55 6.36
C LEU A 94 9.31 3.88 7.64
N ALA A 95 10.00 4.62 8.51
CA ALA A 95 10.41 4.16 9.83
C ALA A 95 9.85 5.07 10.92
N GLY A 96 9.41 4.49 12.05
CA GLY A 96 8.85 5.23 13.18
C GLY A 96 7.32 5.40 13.16
N THR A 97 6.66 5.02 12.06
CA THR A 97 5.19 5.10 11.93
C THR A 97 4.48 4.13 12.87
N GLU A 98 5.07 2.99 13.18
CA GLU A 98 4.59 1.98 14.12
C GLU A 98 4.42 2.53 15.55
N ARG A 99 5.21 3.55 15.90
CA ARG A 99 5.18 4.21 17.21
C ARG A 99 4.11 5.29 17.32
N ILE A 100 3.61 5.80 16.18
CA ILE A 100 2.56 6.83 16.17
C ILE A 100 1.24 6.22 16.64
N LEU A 101 0.84 5.09 16.09
CA LEU A 101 -0.40 4.40 16.47
C LEU A 101 -0.16 2.89 16.64
N PRO A 102 0.42 2.47 17.79
CA PRO A 102 0.63 1.06 18.08
C PRO A 102 -0.68 0.27 18.11
N PRO A 103 -0.65 -1.06 17.90
CA PRO A 103 -1.83 -1.92 18.05
C PRO A 103 -2.55 -1.69 19.38
N GLY A 104 -3.90 -1.65 19.35
CA GLY A 104 -4.74 -1.43 20.54
C GLY A 104 -4.90 0.03 20.97
N ARG A 105 -4.14 0.98 20.42
CA ARG A 105 -4.33 2.41 20.73
C ARG A 105 -5.25 3.10 19.72
N LYS A 106 -6.08 4.01 20.24
CA LYS A 106 -6.99 4.85 19.44
C LYS A 106 -6.49 6.29 19.25
N VAL A 107 -5.53 6.72 20.08
CA VAL A 107 -4.99 8.09 20.03
C VAL A 107 -3.54 8.04 19.53
N PRO A 108 -3.21 8.78 18.45
CA PRO A 108 -1.86 8.83 17.93
C PRO A 108 -0.92 9.57 18.90
N ARG A 109 0.36 9.19 18.88
CA ARG A 109 1.45 9.87 19.59
C ARG A 109 2.32 10.62 18.60
N PHE A 110 2.84 11.76 19.01
CA PHE A 110 3.90 12.42 18.26
C PHE A 110 5.17 11.58 18.31
N ASN A 111 5.69 11.21 17.14
CA ASN A 111 6.94 10.50 16.99
C ASN A 111 7.66 10.98 15.73
N ARG A 112 8.99 10.86 15.72
CA ARG A 112 9.77 11.14 14.51
C ARG A 112 9.54 10.01 13.49
N VAL A 113 9.25 10.40 12.25
CA VAL A 113 9.13 9.49 11.11
C VAL A 113 10.28 9.80 10.16
N ALA A 114 10.98 8.75 9.75
CA ALA A 114 11.98 8.85 8.70
C ALA A 114 11.39 8.28 7.41
N LEU A 115 11.63 8.98 6.31
CA LEU A 115 11.29 8.56 4.95
C LEU A 115 12.59 8.32 4.19
N ARG A 116 12.72 7.15 3.55
CA ARG A 116 13.81 6.83 2.63
C ARG A 116 13.22 6.52 1.26
N ILE A 117 13.73 7.20 0.25
CA ILE A 117 13.30 7.02 -1.15
C ILE A 117 14.47 6.36 -1.89
N GLY A 118 14.20 5.29 -2.62
CA GLY A 118 15.19 4.58 -3.41
C GLY A 118 15.12 4.93 -4.89
N GLU A 119 16.02 4.34 -5.66
CA GLU A 119 16.01 4.43 -7.11
C GLU A 119 14.83 3.65 -7.71
N PRO A 120 14.31 4.05 -8.88
CA PRO A 120 13.29 3.28 -9.57
C PRO A 120 13.70 1.82 -9.76
N VAL A 121 12.77 0.91 -9.52
CA VAL A 121 13.01 -0.53 -9.71
C VAL A 121 12.93 -0.87 -11.19
N ASP A 122 13.97 -1.50 -11.73
CA ASP A 122 13.96 -1.99 -13.10
C ASP A 122 12.99 -3.19 -13.22
N LEU A 123 11.94 -3.02 -14.01
CA LEU A 123 10.92 -4.02 -14.31
C LEU A 123 10.94 -4.46 -15.78
N SER A 124 11.93 -4.05 -16.56
CA SER A 124 12.05 -4.30 -18.01
C SER A 124 11.98 -5.78 -18.38
N ALA A 125 12.53 -6.66 -17.54
CA ALA A 125 12.49 -8.12 -17.74
C ALA A 125 11.06 -8.71 -17.81
N TRP A 126 10.06 -7.99 -17.33
CA TRP A 126 8.65 -8.43 -17.29
C TRP A 126 7.71 -7.54 -18.11
N GLU A 127 8.25 -6.62 -18.89
CA GLU A 127 7.46 -5.72 -19.75
C GLU A 127 6.54 -6.52 -20.68
N GLY A 128 5.31 -6.02 -20.93
CA GLY A 128 4.29 -6.68 -21.72
C GLY A 128 3.70 -7.97 -21.12
N GLN A 129 4.08 -8.35 -19.90
CA GLN A 129 3.65 -9.60 -19.27
C GLN A 129 2.70 -9.39 -18.07
N ALA A 130 2.03 -8.24 -17.99
CA ALA A 130 1.12 -7.87 -16.88
C ALA A 130 0.02 -8.91 -16.61
N HIS A 131 -0.46 -9.62 -17.62
CA HIS A 131 -1.51 -10.65 -17.52
C HIS A 131 -1.02 -11.99 -17.00
N LYS A 132 0.29 -12.27 -17.03
CA LYS A 132 0.88 -13.54 -16.60
C LYS A 132 1.16 -13.55 -15.09
N ALA A 133 0.71 -14.59 -14.38
CA ALA A 133 0.83 -14.68 -12.93
C ALA A 133 2.29 -14.74 -12.42
N ARG A 134 3.14 -15.56 -13.09
CA ARG A 134 4.55 -15.72 -12.70
C ARG A 134 5.37 -14.43 -12.87
N PRO A 135 5.37 -13.74 -14.03
CA PRO A 135 6.02 -12.44 -14.17
C PRO A 135 5.54 -11.38 -13.16
N ARG A 136 4.22 -11.26 -12.94
CA ARG A 136 3.69 -10.35 -11.91
C ARG A 136 4.23 -10.67 -10.52
N ARG A 137 4.32 -11.96 -10.16
CA ARG A 137 4.87 -12.36 -8.86
C ARG A 137 6.34 -11.98 -8.77
N ALA A 138 7.15 -12.28 -9.78
CA ALA A 138 8.58 -11.97 -9.81
C ALA A 138 8.84 -10.45 -9.76
N ALA A 139 8.10 -9.66 -10.52
CA ALA A 139 8.17 -8.19 -10.46
C ALA A 139 7.79 -7.65 -9.08
N THR A 140 6.73 -8.21 -8.45
CA THR A 140 6.36 -7.83 -7.07
C THR A 140 7.48 -8.16 -6.09
N ASP A 141 8.09 -9.34 -6.19
CA ASP A 141 9.17 -9.77 -5.29
C ASP A 141 10.41 -8.88 -5.45
N ALA A 142 10.73 -8.43 -6.67
CA ALA A 142 11.79 -7.46 -6.92
C ALA A 142 11.51 -6.10 -6.24
N ILE A 143 10.27 -5.61 -6.33
CA ILE A 143 9.85 -4.37 -5.65
C ILE A 143 9.95 -4.53 -4.13
N MET A 144 9.48 -5.66 -3.58
CA MET A 144 9.56 -5.94 -2.14
C MET A 144 11.01 -6.03 -1.65
N ALA A 145 11.90 -6.63 -2.45
CA ALA A 145 13.33 -6.68 -2.13
C ALA A 145 13.96 -5.27 -2.09
N ALA A 146 13.58 -4.38 -3.01
CA ALA A 146 14.04 -3.00 -2.98
C ALA A 146 13.56 -2.25 -1.72
N ILE A 147 12.29 -2.45 -1.33
CA ILE A 147 11.74 -1.88 -0.07
C ILE A 147 12.48 -2.44 1.15
N ALA A 148 12.74 -3.75 1.20
CA ALA A 148 13.48 -4.37 2.29
C ALA A 148 14.88 -3.80 2.44
N LYS A 149 15.59 -3.62 1.33
CA LYS A 149 16.93 -3.00 1.32
C LYS A 149 16.92 -1.58 1.90
N LEU A 150 15.88 -0.79 1.62
CA LEU A 150 15.73 0.56 2.16
C LEU A 150 15.32 0.58 3.63
N SER A 151 14.39 -0.29 4.02
CA SER A 151 13.83 -0.31 5.37
C SER A 151 14.73 -1.02 6.37
N GLY A 152 15.50 -2.02 5.92
CA GLY A 152 16.23 -2.95 6.77
C GLY A 152 15.34 -3.96 7.50
N GLN A 153 14.05 -4.05 7.13
CA GLN A 153 13.11 -4.99 7.75
C GLN A 153 13.37 -6.43 7.29
N GLU A 154 13.19 -7.38 8.21
CA GLU A 154 13.16 -8.80 7.89
C GLU A 154 11.99 -9.11 6.95
N GLN A 155 12.25 -9.84 5.88
CA GLN A 155 11.21 -10.29 4.95
C GLN A 155 10.56 -11.60 5.42
N VAL A 156 9.22 -11.64 5.42
CA VAL A 156 8.44 -12.83 5.75
C VAL A 156 7.74 -13.33 4.47
N PRO A 157 7.96 -14.60 4.04
CA PRO A 157 7.39 -15.13 2.79
C PRO A 157 5.90 -15.50 2.92
N ARG A 158 5.14 -14.80 3.75
CA ARG A 158 3.71 -14.96 4.02
C ARG A 158 2.97 -13.65 3.81
N PHE A 159 1.67 -13.69 3.60
CA PHE A 159 0.85 -12.48 3.54
C PHE A 159 0.50 -11.99 4.96
N ALA A 160 0.65 -10.69 5.21
CA ALA A 160 0.33 -10.08 6.49
C ALA A 160 -1.13 -10.30 6.92
N ALA A 161 -2.06 -10.30 5.97
CA ALA A 161 -3.47 -10.55 6.22
C ALA A 161 -3.74 -11.96 6.79
N THR A 162 -3.03 -12.97 6.30
CA THR A 162 -3.14 -14.35 6.79
C THR A 162 -2.61 -14.47 8.22
N VAL A 163 -1.41 -13.92 8.47
CA VAL A 163 -0.81 -13.96 9.81
C VAL A 163 -1.67 -13.20 10.83
N LYS A 164 -2.23 -12.07 10.44
CA LYS A 164 -3.13 -11.31 11.29
C LYS A 164 -4.40 -12.08 11.64
N ALA A 165 -5.02 -12.75 10.67
CA ALA A 165 -6.20 -13.57 10.92
C ALA A 165 -5.93 -14.73 11.89
N GLU A 166 -4.74 -15.34 11.85
CA GLU A 166 -4.31 -16.38 12.81
C GLU A 166 -4.12 -15.81 14.23
N LEU A 167 -3.56 -14.59 14.35
CA LEU A 167 -3.40 -13.92 15.66
C LEU A 167 -4.73 -13.49 16.28
N ASP A 168 -5.71 -13.09 15.45
CA ASP A 168 -7.04 -12.68 15.92
C ASP A 168 -7.90 -13.89 16.39
N GLN A 169 -7.46 -15.14 16.12
CA GLN A 169 -8.13 -16.38 16.52
C GLN A 169 -7.55 -17.01 17.83
N GLN A 170 -6.46 -16.47 18.34
CA GLN A 170 -5.80 -16.90 19.60
C GLN A 170 -6.27 -16.05 20.77
#